data_08643508797c429f6c6cd8741ea6f5e0
#
_entry.id   08643508797c429f6c6cd8741ea6f5e0
#
_cell.length_a   1.000
_cell.length_b   1.000
_cell.length_c   1.000
_cell.angle_alpha   90.00
_cell.angle_beta   90.00
_cell.angle_gamma   90.00
#
_symmetry.space_group_name_H-M   'P 1'
#
loop_
_entity.id
_entity.type
_entity.pdbx_description
1 polymer ?
#
loop_
_entity_poly.entity_id
_entity_poly.type
_entity_poly.pdbx_seq_one_letter_code
_entity_poly.pdbx_strand_id
1 'polypeptide(L)' 'MTNPARLADLLLAIETEAQAFYSALARWFVDRPALRALWTELAQDEREHAEWIRGVR' A
#
# COMPACT_ATOMS: atom_id res chain seq x y z
N MET A 1 -15.78 -1.50 22.21
CA MET A 1 -14.83 -2.55 21.79
C MET A 1 -14.79 -2.60 20.28
N THR A 2 -13.59 -2.67 19.69
CA THR A 2 -13.44 -2.63 18.25
C THR A 2 -13.78 -3.98 17.63
N ASN A 3 -14.67 -3.96 16.62
CA ASN A 3 -15.01 -5.14 15.85
C ASN A 3 -13.80 -5.52 14.97
N PRO A 4 -13.34 -6.78 14.97
CA PRO A 4 -12.21 -7.20 14.13
C PRO A 4 -12.41 -6.92 12.65
N ALA A 5 -13.63 -7.09 12.13
CA ALA A 5 -13.91 -6.79 10.73
C ALA A 5 -13.76 -5.29 10.43
N ARG A 6 -14.18 -4.44 11.36
CA ARG A 6 -14.02 -2.99 11.21
C ARG A 6 -12.55 -2.58 11.27
N LEU A 7 -11.78 -3.23 12.15
CA LEU A 7 -10.35 -2.97 12.22
C LEU A 7 -9.67 -3.35 10.90
N ALA A 8 -10.03 -4.50 10.33
CA ALA A 8 -9.50 -4.92 9.05
C ALA A 8 -9.86 -3.93 7.94
N ASP A 9 -11.07 -3.38 7.94
CA ASP A 9 -11.50 -2.38 6.98
C ASP A 9 -10.65 -1.10 7.10
N LEU A 10 -10.35 -0.66 8.30
CA LEU A 10 -9.53 0.52 8.54
C LEU A 10 -8.09 0.28 8.06
N LEU A 11 -7.52 -0.89 8.38
CA LEU A 11 -6.19 -1.24 7.91
C LEU A 11 -6.14 -1.30 6.39
N LEU A 12 -7.16 -1.87 5.77
CA LEU A 12 -7.22 -1.96 4.31
C LEU A 12 -7.25 -0.59 3.67
N ALA A 13 -8.00 0.35 4.24
CA ALA A 13 -8.04 1.73 3.76
C ALA A 13 -6.67 2.40 3.85
N ILE A 14 -5.96 2.20 4.96
CA ILE A 14 -4.60 2.75 5.16
C ILE A 14 -3.64 2.17 4.12
N GLU A 15 -3.66 0.85 3.92
CA GLU A 15 -2.78 0.19 2.96
C GLU A 15 -3.06 0.66 1.52
N THR A 16 -4.33 0.88 1.19
CA THR A 16 -4.73 1.35 -0.13
C THR A 16 -4.22 2.78 -0.37
N GLU A 17 -4.32 3.66 0.62
CA GLU A 17 -3.79 5.02 0.51
C GLU A 17 -2.27 5.03 0.43
N ALA A 18 -1.60 4.18 1.20
CA ALA A 18 -0.15 4.05 1.15
C ALA A 18 0.32 3.59 -0.23
N GLN A 19 -0.37 2.61 -0.82
CA GLN A 19 -0.08 2.13 -2.16
C GLN A 19 -0.17 3.26 -3.19
N ALA A 20 -1.25 4.06 -3.13
CA ALA A 20 -1.45 5.18 -4.03
C ALA A 20 -0.35 6.23 -3.87
N PHE A 21 0.04 6.51 -2.63
CA PHE A 21 1.08 7.46 -2.30
C PHE A 21 2.44 7.03 -2.89
N TYR A 22 2.84 5.78 -2.65
CA TYR A 22 4.11 5.26 -3.17
C TYR A 22 4.11 5.20 -4.70
N SER A 23 2.97 4.86 -5.32
CA SER A 23 2.84 4.86 -6.78
C SER A 23 3.01 6.26 -7.35
N ALA A 24 2.47 7.27 -6.68
CA ALA A 24 2.65 8.67 -7.09
C ALA A 24 4.12 9.09 -6.98
N LEU A 25 4.80 8.69 -5.90
CA LEU A 25 6.23 8.98 -5.73
C LEU A 25 7.06 8.32 -6.84
N ALA A 26 6.71 7.10 -7.22
CA ALA A 26 7.40 6.42 -8.32
C ALA A 26 7.28 7.20 -9.63
N ARG A 27 6.11 7.79 -9.90
CA ARG A 27 5.91 8.63 -11.08
C ARG A 27 6.67 9.95 -11.00
N TRP A 28 6.75 10.56 -9.82
CA TRP A 28 7.47 11.80 -9.61
C TRP A 28 8.97 11.61 -9.83
N PHE A 29 9.51 10.46 -9.45
CA PHE A 29 10.94 10.17 -9.57
C PHE A 29 11.24 9.24 -10.74
N VAL A 30 10.45 9.33 -11.81
CA VAL A 30 10.59 8.44 -12.96
C VAL A 30 11.97 8.52 -13.61
N ASP A 31 12.63 9.69 -13.57
CA ASP A 31 13.96 9.90 -14.12
C ASP A 31 15.10 9.61 -13.14
N ARG A 32 14.75 9.06 -11.95
CA ARG A 32 15.75 8.64 -10.96
C ARG A 32 15.54 7.15 -10.69
N PRO A 33 16.27 6.27 -11.43
CA PRO A 33 15.98 4.84 -11.42
C PRO A 33 15.96 4.19 -10.04
N ALA A 34 16.91 4.53 -9.16
CA ALA A 34 16.97 3.95 -7.83
C ALA A 34 15.76 4.33 -6.97
N LEU A 35 15.35 5.60 -7.03
CA LEU A 35 14.19 6.08 -6.27
C LEU A 35 12.90 5.53 -6.84
N ARG A 36 12.78 5.49 -8.17
CA ARG A 36 11.61 4.90 -8.82
C ARG A 36 11.45 3.44 -8.42
N ALA A 37 12.55 2.67 -8.42
CA ALA A 37 12.52 1.28 -8.03
C ALA A 37 12.09 1.11 -6.57
N LEU A 38 12.61 1.94 -5.68
CA LEU A 38 12.26 1.91 -4.26
C LEU A 38 10.76 2.13 -4.05
N TRP A 39 10.22 3.21 -4.64
CA TRP A 39 8.80 3.54 -4.46
C TRP A 39 7.89 2.51 -5.12
N THR A 40 8.30 1.95 -6.26
CA THR A 40 7.55 0.89 -6.94
C THR A 40 7.49 -0.37 -6.06
N GLU A 41 8.61 -0.74 -5.46
CA GLU A 41 8.68 -1.90 -4.57
C GLU A 41 7.80 -1.70 -3.33
N LEU A 42 7.85 -0.51 -2.72
CA LEU A 42 7.02 -0.21 -1.56
C LEU A 42 5.54 -0.23 -1.92
N ALA A 43 5.17 0.27 -3.09
CA ALA A 43 3.78 0.21 -3.55
C ALA A 43 3.31 -1.24 -3.72
N GLN A 44 4.18 -2.10 -4.24
CA GLN A 44 3.89 -3.53 -4.40
C GLN A 44 3.71 -4.21 -3.04
N ASP A 45 4.58 -3.89 -2.07
CA ASP A 45 4.47 -4.43 -0.71
C ASP A 45 3.13 -4.07 -0.09
N GLU A 46 2.68 -2.82 -0.24
CA GLU A 46 1.39 -2.39 0.30
C GLU A 46 0.23 -3.09 -0.39
N ARG A 47 0.34 -3.37 -1.69
CA ARG A 47 -0.67 -4.13 -2.42
C ARG A 47 -0.79 -5.55 -1.88
N GLU A 48 0.34 -6.20 -1.61
CA GLU A 48 0.36 -7.55 -1.04
C GLU A 48 -0.22 -7.58 0.37
N HIS A 49 0.09 -6.57 1.19
CA HIS A 49 -0.50 -6.42 2.51
C HIS A 49 -2.03 -6.30 2.41
N ALA A 50 -2.51 -5.48 1.48
CA ALA A 50 -3.95 -5.29 1.29
C ALA A 50 -4.63 -6.60 0.88
N GLU A 51 -4.01 -7.37 -0.01
CA GLU A 51 -4.54 -8.67 -0.42
C GLU A 51 -4.59 -9.64 0.75
N TRP A 52 -3.55 -9.65 1.57
CA TRP A 52 -3.51 -10.49 2.76
C TRP A 52 -4.63 -10.13 3.74
N ILE A 53 -4.83 -8.83 3.99
CA ILE A 53 -5.89 -8.35 4.88
C ILE A 53 -7.26 -8.78 4.35
N ARG A 54 -7.50 -8.68 3.04
CA ARG A 54 -8.74 -9.14 2.43
C ARG A 54 -8.95 -10.64 2.64
N GLY A 55 -7.87 -11.41 2.57
CA GLY A 55 -7.93 -12.87 2.73
C GLY A 55 -8.27 -13.33 4.14
N VAL A 56 -7.90 -12.57 5.16
CA VAL A 56 -8.16 -12.94 6.56
C VAL A 56 -9.43 -12.28 7.11
N ARG A 57 -10.00 -11.38 6.37
CA ARG A 57 -11.19 -10.66 6.76
C ARG A 57 -12.44 -11.53 6.58
#